data_56eb4116628388fff804b06e9b05e30e
#
_entry.id   56eb4116628388fff804b06e9b05e30e
#
_cell.length_a   1.000
_cell.length_b   1.000
_cell.length_c   1.000
_cell.angle_alpha   90.00
_cell.angle_beta   90.00
_cell.angle_gamma   90.00
#
_symmetry.space_group_name_H-M   'P 1'
#
loop_
_entity.id
_entity.type
_entity.pdbx_description
1 polymer ?
#
loop_
_entity_poly.entity_id
_entity_poly.type
_entity_poly.pdbx_seq_one_letter_code
_entity_poly.pdbx_strand_id
1 'polypeptide(L)'
;MRLMKKVKLNSYAKVNIGLKLLNKRVDGYHNISTIFQEIDLHDEITITKSSKGALEFSSNVKWLKNNQDNLCIAAYSCIKDLYDIDGVHINLVKNISRGSGLGGGSSNAATVMKGLRQIFNLEITDKELEKISVEIGADVPFFIRGNTQIGEGVGEKLSNIKFSMKGLFLIVTPDVSIDTKWAYSQIKNVLDKAVPATKFFDSFSGKTVNLSTLKFFENDFESVVFPTYPE
;
A
#
# COMPACT_ATOMS: atom_id res chain seq x y z
N MET A 1 -22.90 -25.50 -6.81
CA MET A 1 -21.64 -24.76 -6.60
C MET A 1 -21.22 -24.94 -5.13
N ARG A 2 -20.01 -25.47 -4.85
CA ARG A 2 -19.57 -25.69 -3.47
C ARG A 2 -19.19 -24.33 -2.87
N LEU A 3 -19.92 -23.86 -1.86
CA LEU A 3 -19.63 -22.60 -1.19
C LEU A 3 -18.22 -22.63 -0.59
N MET A 4 -17.37 -21.69 -0.97
CA MET A 4 -16.03 -21.54 -0.40
C MET A 4 -16.16 -21.15 1.07
N LYS A 5 -15.56 -21.93 1.98
CA LYS A 5 -15.60 -21.67 3.43
C LYS A 5 -14.35 -20.96 3.95
N LYS A 6 -13.26 -20.99 3.17
CA LYS A 6 -11.95 -20.49 3.58
C LYS A 6 -11.15 -20.05 2.34
N VAL A 7 -10.43 -18.95 2.47
CA VAL A 7 -9.46 -18.46 1.48
C VAL A 7 -8.15 -18.12 2.19
N LYS A 8 -7.01 -18.40 1.55
CA LYS A 8 -5.67 -17.99 1.99
C LYS A 8 -5.03 -17.19 0.87
N LEU A 9 -4.52 -16.00 1.19
CA LEU A 9 -3.94 -15.04 0.25
C LEU A 9 -2.63 -14.48 0.80
N ASN A 10 -1.68 -14.18 -0.09
CA ASN A 10 -0.49 -13.41 0.22
C ASN A 10 -0.79 -11.92 0.09
N SER A 11 -0.31 -11.15 1.06
CA SER A 11 -0.44 -9.71 1.15
C SER A 11 0.94 -9.10 0.93
N TYR A 12 1.26 -8.80 -0.32
CA TYR A 12 2.60 -8.42 -0.76
C TYR A 12 2.99 -7.01 -0.29
N ALA A 13 4.28 -6.79 -0.05
CA ALA A 13 4.86 -5.49 0.21
C ALA A 13 5.05 -4.67 -1.08
N LYS A 14 5.37 -3.39 -0.95
CA LYS A 14 5.79 -2.52 -2.05
C LYS A 14 7.06 -1.76 -1.70
N VAL A 15 7.77 -1.33 -2.73
CA VAL A 15 8.77 -0.28 -2.66
C VAL A 15 8.37 0.88 -3.56
N ASN A 16 8.91 2.06 -3.28
CA ASN A 16 8.81 3.21 -4.17
C ASN A 16 10.11 3.28 -4.99
N ILE A 17 10.01 3.13 -6.31
CA ILE A 17 11.13 3.37 -7.21
C ILE A 17 11.08 4.83 -7.60
N GLY A 18 11.82 5.66 -6.86
CA GLY A 18 11.68 7.11 -6.89
C GLY A 18 10.38 7.61 -6.26
N LEU A 19 10.47 8.71 -5.55
CA LEU A 19 9.33 9.43 -5.01
C LEU A 19 9.63 10.91 -5.05
N LYS A 20 8.83 11.65 -5.81
CA LYS A 20 8.87 13.10 -5.87
C LYS A 20 7.70 13.70 -5.14
N LEU A 21 8.01 14.62 -4.24
CA LEU A 21 7.02 15.42 -3.54
C LEU A 21 6.73 16.68 -4.34
N LEU A 22 5.45 16.94 -4.53
CA LEU A 22 4.98 18.07 -5.31
C LEU A 22 4.37 19.12 -4.37
N ASN A 23 3.53 19.99 -4.93
CA ASN A 23 2.88 21.04 -4.19
C ASN A 23 2.02 20.50 -3.03
N LYS A 24 1.99 21.26 -1.95
CA LYS A 24 1.07 21.04 -0.84
C LYS A 24 -0.35 21.38 -1.25
N ARG A 25 -1.29 20.53 -0.89
CA ARG A 25 -2.72 20.67 -1.15
C ARG A 25 -3.41 21.47 -0.05
N VAL A 26 -4.61 21.95 -0.33
CA VAL A 26 -5.45 22.69 0.65
C VAL A 26 -5.93 21.79 1.80
N ASP A 27 -6.00 20.47 1.57
CA ASP A 27 -6.35 19.46 2.57
C ASP A 27 -5.19 19.07 3.51
N GLY A 28 -4.02 19.71 3.33
CA GLY A 28 -2.83 19.51 4.14
C GLY A 28 -1.91 18.40 3.66
N TYR A 29 -2.34 17.57 2.72
CA TYR A 29 -1.52 16.54 2.07
C TYR A 29 -0.60 17.16 1.01
N HIS A 30 0.35 16.34 0.49
CA HIS A 30 1.18 16.70 -0.65
C HIS A 30 0.80 15.85 -1.86
N ASN A 31 0.77 16.46 -3.03
CA ASN A 31 0.79 15.69 -4.25
C ASN A 31 2.14 15.00 -4.36
N ILE A 32 2.12 13.75 -4.75
CA ILE A 32 3.33 12.95 -5.01
C ILE A 32 3.33 12.45 -6.44
N SER A 33 4.49 12.00 -6.88
CA SER A 33 4.64 11.20 -8.09
C SER A 33 5.69 10.12 -7.82
N THR A 34 5.31 8.85 -8.01
CA THR A 34 6.14 7.69 -7.68
C THR A 34 5.85 6.52 -8.59
N ILE A 35 6.81 5.59 -8.68
CA ILE A 35 6.54 4.25 -9.20
C ILE A 35 6.42 3.31 -8.00
N PHE A 36 5.25 2.76 -7.79
CA PHE A 36 5.04 1.65 -6.87
C PHE A 36 5.45 0.35 -7.54
N GLN A 37 6.25 -0.45 -6.84
CA GLN A 37 6.63 -1.79 -7.25
C GLN A 37 6.28 -2.78 -6.15
N GLU A 38 5.38 -3.72 -6.47
CA GLU A 38 5.11 -4.86 -5.60
C GLU A 38 6.32 -5.78 -5.56
N ILE A 39 6.64 -6.32 -4.38
CA ILE A 39 7.77 -7.23 -4.14
C ILE A 39 7.28 -8.49 -3.43
N ASP A 40 8.06 -9.56 -3.49
CA ASP A 40 7.66 -10.90 -3.03
C ASP A 40 7.64 -11.07 -1.50
N LEU A 41 8.19 -10.11 -0.74
CA LEU A 41 7.99 -10.07 0.71
C LEU A 41 6.51 -9.87 1.04
N HIS A 42 5.90 -10.76 1.84
CA HIS A 42 4.47 -10.72 2.09
C HIS A 42 4.07 -11.19 3.48
N ASP A 43 2.94 -10.69 3.94
CA ASP A 43 2.15 -11.24 5.04
C ASP A 43 1.20 -12.32 4.50
N GLU A 44 0.71 -13.19 5.37
CA GLU A 44 -0.29 -14.19 4.99
C GLU A 44 -1.65 -13.87 5.64
N ILE A 45 -2.71 -13.84 4.86
CA ILE A 45 -4.07 -13.63 5.34
C ILE A 45 -4.91 -14.86 5.05
N THR A 46 -5.54 -15.38 6.09
CA THR A 46 -6.55 -16.42 5.98
C THR A 46 -7.89 -15.88 6.44
N ILE A 47 -8.91 -15.97 5.59
CA ILE A 47 -10.29 -15.59 5.92
C ILE A 47 -11.14 -16.86 5.93
N THR A 48 -11.89 -17.07 7.01
CA THR A 48 -12.79 -18.20 7.17
C THR A 48 -14.18 -17.68 7.54
N LYS A 49 -15.25 -18.16 6.92
CA LYS A 49 -16.62 -17.82 7.31
C LYS A 49 -16.87 -18.20 8.76
N SER A 50 -17.38 -17.28 9.57
CA SER A 50 -17.71 -17.51 10.95
C SER A 50 -19.15 -18.04 11.06
N SER A 51 -19.35 -19.10 11.84
CA SER A 51 -20.71 -19.58 12.18
C SER A 51 -21.41 -18.69 13.22
N LYS A 52 -20.67 -17.78 13.86
CA LYS A 52 -21.19 -16.89 14.92
C LYS A 52 -21.73 -15.55 14.40
N GLY A 53 -21.66 -15.29 13.10
CA GLY A 53 -22.14 -14.04 12.49
C GLY A 53 -21.30 -12.80 12.83
N ALA A 54 -20.22 -12.92 13.62
CA ALA A 54 -19.37 -11.84 14.07
C ALA A 54 -18.00 -11.85 13.39
N LEU A 55 -17.36 -10.66 13.34
CA LEU A 55 -15.94 -10.54 12.97
C LEU A 55 -15.07 -11.02 14.12
N GLU A 56 -14.19 -11.96 13.84
CA GLU A 56 -13.09 -12.36 14.71
C GLU A 56 -11.75 -12.04 14.03
N PHE A 57 -10.78 -11.53 14.80
CA PHE A 57 -9.44 -11.22 14.29
C PHE A 57 -8.37 -11.87 15.16
N SER A 58 -7.37 -12.47 14.50
CA SER A 58 -6.19 -13.03 15.16
C SER A 58 -4.92 -12.70 14.39
N SER A 59 -3.80 -12.59 15.11
CA SER A 59 -2.47 -12.36 14.51
C SER A 59 -1.37 -12.94 15.40
N ASN A 60 -0.21 -13.22 14.77
CA ASN A 60 1.03 -13.59 15.46
C ASN A 60 1.66 -12.42 16.23
N VAL A 61 1.26 -11.17 15.95
CA VAL A 61 1.77 -9.97 16.63
C VAL A 61 0.76 -9.42 17.63
N LYS A 62 1.19 -9.22 18.88
CA LYS A 62 0.29 -8.84 20.00
C LYS A 62 -0.29 -7.43 19.83
N TRP A 63 0.51 -6.48 19.33
CA TRP A 63 0.13 -5.08 19.22
C TRP A 63 -1.04 -4.83 18.25
N LEU A 64 -1.32 -5.78 17.35
CA LEU A 64 -2.38 -5.64 16.35
C LEU A 64 -3.74 -6.15 16.84
N LYS A 65 -3.76 -7.03 17.85
CA LYS A 65 -5.00 -7.69 18.31
C LYS A 65 -6.06 -6.75 18.85
N ASN A 66 -5.65 -5.68 19.53
CA ASN A 66 -6.54 -4.72 20.20
C ASN A 66 -6.41 -3.30 19.60
N ASN A 67 -5.85 -3.18 18.41
CA ASN A 67 -5.65 -1.89 17.77
C ASN A 67 -6.92 -1.47 17.04
N GLN A 68 -7.53 -0.35 17.47
CA GLN A 68 -8.70 0.25 16.80
C GLN A 68 -8.38 0.71 15.37
N ASP A 69 -7.10 1.00 15.08
CA ASP A 69 -6.62 1.42 13.76
C ASP A 69 -6.25 0.23 12.86
N ASN A 70 -6.75 -0.98 13.15
CA ASN A 70 -6.45 -2.17 12.35
C ASN A 70 -7.13 -2.10 10.99
N LEU A 71 -6.35 -1.87 9.92
CA LEU A 71 -6.85 -1.72 8.56
C LEU A 71 -7.54 -2.98 8.01
N CYS A 72 -7.26 -4.17 8.54
CA CYS A 72 -8.01 -5.39 8.18
C CYS A 72 -9.45 -5.31 8.68
N ILE A 73 -9.67 -4.74 9.87
CA ILE A 73 -11.01 -4.54 10.45
C ILE A 73 -11.74 -3.46 9.66
N ALA A 74 -11.07 -2.35 9.35
CA ALA A 74 -11.63 -1.28 8.52
C ALA A 74 -12.05 -1.80 7.14
N ALA A 75 -11.22 -2.63 6.51
CA ALA A 75 -11.52 -3.26 5.23
C ALA A 75 -12.75 -4.18 5.29
N TYR A 76 -12.89 -4.98 6.36
CA TYR A 76 -14.08 -5.80 6.56
C TYR A 76 -15.33 -4.92 6.74
N SER A 77 -15.27 -3.90 7.60
CA SER A 77 -16.40 -2.99 7.84
C SER A 77 -16.84 -2.28 6.57
N CYS A 78 -15.89 -1.75 5.79
CA CYS A 78 -16.17 -1.09 4.52
C CYS A 78 -16.93 -2.02 3.52
N ILE A 79 -16.53 -3.28 3.42
CA ILE A 79 -17.24 -4.25 2.55
C ILE A 79 -18.59 -4.62 3.16
N LYS A 80 -18.69 -4.79 4.48
CA LYS A 80 -19.94 -5.14 5.16
C LYS A 80 -20.99 -4.05 5.05
N ASP A 81 -20.60 -2.78 5.06
CA ASP A 81 -21.53 -1.65 4.91
C ASP A 81 -22.14 -1.58 3.48
N LEU A 82 -21.46 -2.14 2.49
CA LEU A 82 -21.91 -2.17 1.10
C LEU A 82 -22.61 -3.46 0.70
N TYR A 83 -22.30 -4.56 1.38
CA TYR A 83 -22.79 -5.90 1.07
C TYR A 83 -23.24 -6.61 2.34
N ASP A 84 -24.40 -7.24 2.30
CA ASP A 84 -24.90 -8.06 3.42
C ASP A 84 -24.08 -9.36 3.49
N ILE A 85 -22.92 -9.30 4.17
CA ILE A 85 -22.03 -10.43 4.38
C ILE A 85 -22.06 -10.91 5.83
N ASP A 86 -21.96 -12.22 5.98
CA ASP A 86 -21.82 -12.88 7.29
C ASP A 86 -20.48 -12.53 7.96
N GLY A 87 -20.38 -12.83 9.26
CA GLY A 87 -19.14 -12.72 10.00
C GLY A 87 -18.03 -13.61 9.45
N VAL A 88 -16.81 -13.22 9.69
CA VAL A 88 -15.61 -13.97 9.30
C VAL A 88 -14.59 -13.98 10.43
N HIS A 89 -13.72 -14.99 10.43
CA HIS A 89 -12.46 -14.97 11.16
C HIS A 89 -11.33 -14.61 10.20
N ILE A 90 -10.66 -13.50 10.47
CA ILE A 90 -9.45 -13.05 9.75
C ILE A 90 -8.25 -13.41 10.59
N ASN A 91 -7.37 -14.26 10.08
CA ASN A 91 -6.09 -14.58 10.69
C ASN A 91 -4.97 -14.00 9.84
N LEU A 92 -4.15 -13.12 10.44
CA LEU A 92 -3.03 -12.44 9.80
C LEU A 92 -1.70 -12.88 10.40
N VAL A 93 -0.81 -13.42 9.58
CA VAL A 93 0.59 -13.68 9.92
C VAL A 93 1.44 -12.56 9.34
N LYS A 94 1.97 -11.71 10.24
CA LYS A 94 2.82 -10.56 9.88
C LYS A 94 4.28 -10.98 9.69
N ASN A 95 4.81 -10.69 8.51
CA ASN A 95 6.23 -10.80 8.14
C ASN A 95 6.81 -9.43 7.74
N ILE A 96 5.96 -8.52 7.24
CA ILE A 96 6.36 -7.15 6.89
C ILE A 96 6.46 -6.31 8.17
N SER A 97 7.61 -5.68 8.39
CA SER A 97 7.86 -4.86 9.58
C SER A 97 6.95 -3.64 9.64
N ARG A 98 6.52 -3.28 10.86
CA ARG A 98 5.74 -2.05 11.10
C ARG A 98 6.61 -0.82 10.86
N GLY A 99 6.03 0.22 10.22
CA GLY A 99 6.71 1.50 10.02
C GLY A 99 7.86 1.47 9.01
N SER A 100 8.00 0.38 8.23
CA SER A 100 9.09 0.20 7.26
C SER A 100 8.88 0.94 5.93
N GLY A 101 7.77 1.65 5.73
CA GLY A 101 7.44 2.25 4.43
C GLY A 101 7.00 1.26 3.34
N LEU A 102 6.98 -0.06 3.65
CA LEU A 102 6.67 -1.13 2.70
C LEU A 102 5.17 -1.36 2.45
N GLY A 103 4.30 -0.53 3.01
CA GLY A 103 2.86 -0.56 2.77
C GLY A 103 2.12 -1.76 3.37
N GLY A 104 2.71 -2.48 4.34
CA GLY A 104 2.17 -3.74 4.85
C GLY A 104 0.74 -3.66 5.38
N GLY A 105 0.38 -2.57 6.10
CA GLY A 105 -0.99 -2.38 6.60
C GLY A 105 -2.01 -2.18 5.46
N SER A 106 -1.67 -1.34 4.49
CA SER A 106 -2.51 -1.08 3.32
C SER A 106 -2.66 -2.32 2.43
N SER A 107 -1.57 -3.09 2.27
CA SER A 107 -1.62 -4.39 1.60
C SER A 107 -2.54 -5.37 2.31
N ASN A 108 -2.48 -5.43 3.65
CA ASN A 108 -3.37 -6.29 4.43
C ASN A 108 -4.85 -5.91 4.21
N ALA A 109 -5.19 -4.62 4.22
CA ALA A 109 -6.54 -4.14 3.95
C ALA A 109 -7.03 -4.56 2.55
N ALA A 110 -6.25 -4.27 1.52
CA ALA A 110 -6.57 -4.64 0.14
C ALA A 110 -6.75 -6.15 -0.02
N THR A 111 -5.89 -6.95 0.64
CA THR A 111 -5.97 -8.41 0.60
C THR A 111 -7.22 -8.93 1.32
N VAL A 112 -7.63 -8.30 2.43
CA VAL A 112 -8.92 -8.62 3.08
C VAL A 112 -10.08 -8.31 2.14
N MET A 113 -10.12 -7.14 1.49
CA MET A 113 -11.18 -6.80 0.54
C MET A 113 -11.27 -7.82 -0.61
N LYS A 114 -10.14 -8.18 -1.22
CA LYS A 114 -10.06 -9.22 -2.27
C LYS A 114 -10.54 -10.58 -1.76
N GLY A 115 -10.14 -10.95 -0.55
CA GLY A 115 -10.53 -12.21 0.08
C GLY A 115 -12.02 -12.28 0.40
N LEU A 116 -12.62 -11.17 0.88
CA LEU A 116 -14.07 -11.07 1.11
C LEU A 116 -14.85 -11.18 -0.20
N ARG A 117 -14.41 -10.47 -1.26
CA ARG A 117 -14.98 -10.63 -2.61
C ARG A 117 -15.00 -12.09 -3.03
N GLN A 118 -13.88 -12.80 -2.86
CA GLN A 118 -13.75 -14.18 -3.28
C GLN A 118 -14.61 -15.15 -2.45
N ILE A 119 -14.59 -15.03 -1.11
CA ILE A 119 -15.27 -16.00 -0.22
C ILE A 119 -16.80 -15.84 -0.24
N PHE A 120 -17.29 -14.60 -0.48
CA PHE A 120 -18.73 -14.31 -0.59
C PHE A 120 -19.22 -14.22 -2.04
N ASN A 121 -18.31 -14.38 -3.04
CA ASN A 121 -18.62 -14.26 -4.47
C ASN A 121 -19.31 -12.93 -4.80
N LEU A 122 -18.74 -11.81 -4.32
CA LEU A 122 -19.31 -10.49 -4.53
C LEU A 122 -19.03 -10.01 -5.96
N GLU A 123 -20.03 -9.45 -6.59
CA GLU A 123 -19.95 -8.85 -7.92
C GLU A 123 -19.43 -7.40 -7.81
N ILE A 124 -18.13 -7.25 -7.46
CA ILE A 124 -17.43 -5.97 -7.37
C ILE A 124 -16.14 -6.04 -8.18
N THR A 125 -15.92 -5.06 -9.03
CA THR A 125 -14.74 -4.95 -9.89
C THR A 125 -13.53 -4.42 -9.12
N ASP A 126 -12.31 -4.60 -9.67
CA ASP A 126 -11.10 -4.01 -9.09
C ASP A 126 -11.20 -2.48 -9.03
N LYS A 127 -11.77 -1.82 -10.05
CA LYS A 127 -11.97 -0.36 -10.05
C LYS A 127 -12.89 0.12 -8.92
N GLU A 128 -13.93 -0.62 -8.61
CA GLU A 128 -14.83 -0.31 -7.50
C GLU A 128 -14.13 -0.53 -6.17
N LEU A 129 -13.37 -1.63 -6.01
CA LEU A 129 -12.55 -1.86 -4.84
C LEU A 129 -11.49 -0.77 -4.65
N GLU A 130 -10.80 -0.35 -5.71
CA GLU A 130 -9.85 0.77 -5.66
C GLU A 130 -10.53 2.05 -5.16
N LYS A 131 -11.70 2.39 -5.72
CA LYS A 131 -12.44 3.60 -5.35
C LYS A 131 -12.84 3.64 -3.88
N ILE A 132 -13.42 2.57 -3.36
CA ILE A 132 -13.87 2.52 -1.96
C ILE A 132 -12.69 2.38 -0.99
N SER A 133 -11.58 1.77 -1.40
CA SER A 133 -10.42 1.53 -0.56
C SER A 133 -9.62 2.79 -0.21
N VAL A 134 -9.81 3.90 -0.96
CA VAL A 134 -9.19 5.21 -0.66
C VAL A 134 -9.55 5.69 0.74
N GLU A 135 -10.76 5.41 1.22
CA GLU A 135 -11.23 5.80 2.56
C GLU A 135 -10.47 5.07 3.68
N ILE A 136 -9.90 3.90 3.39
CA ILE A 136 -9.12 3.11 4.34
C ILE A 136 -7.67 3.63 4.40
N GLY A 137 -7.12 4.03 3.25
CA GLY A 137 -5.79 4.60 3.17
C GLY A 137 -5.30 4.81 1.74
N ALA A 138 -4.46 5.82 1.53
CA ALA A 138 -4.00 6.26 0.21
C ALA A 138 -3.25 5.18 -0.60
N ASP A 139 -2.53 4.28 0.08
CA ASP A 139 -1.79 3.20 -0.58
C ASP A 139 -2.66 1.94 -0.83
N VAL A 140 -3.87 1.83 -0.25
CA VAL A 140 -4.71 0.63 -0.37
C VAL A 140 -5.11 0.34 -1.82
N PRO A 141 -5.51 1.34 -2.64
CA PRO A 141 -5.87 1.13 -4.04
C PRO A 141 -4.76 0.43 -4.85
N PHE A 142 -3.49 0.79 -4.61
CA PHE A 142 -2.37 0.16 -5.29
C PHE A 142 -2.38 -1.37 -5.12
N PHE A 143 -2.62 -1.85 -3.90
CA PHE A 143 -2.58 -3.28 -3.57
C PHE A 143 -3.81 -4.07 -4.06
N ILE A 144 -4.86 -3.41 -4.52
CA ILE A 144 -5.97 -4.11 -5.18
C ILE A 144 -5.46 -4.79 -6.46
N ARG A 145 -4.69 -4.07 -7.28
CA ARG A 145 -4.13 -4.54 -8.53
C ARG A 145 -2.70 -5.07 -8.41
N GLY A 146 -1.89 -4.42 -7.56
CA GLY A 146 -0.48 -4.78 -7.36
C GLY A 146 0.40 -4.48 -8.58
N ASN A 147 1.43 -5.30 -8.76
CA ASN A 147 2.43 -5.20 -9.84
C ASN A 147 3.24 -3.89 -9.79
N THR A 148 3.42 -3.25 -10.98
CA THR A 148 4.12 -1.96 -11.11
C THR A 148 3.17 -0.90 -11.63
N GLN A 149 3.03 0.22 -10.91
CA GLN A 149 2.11 1.29 -11.28
C GLN A 149 2.74 2.65 -10.98
N ILE A 150 2.43 3.66 -11.80
CA ILE A 150 2.67 5.06 -11.44
C ILE A 150 1.57 5.48 -10.47
N GLY A 151 1.98 6.10 -9.35
CA GLY A 151 1.09 6.70 -8.37
C GLY A 151 1.24 8.21 -8.37
N GLU A 152 0.11 8.92 -8.49
CA GLU A 152 0.00 10.38 -8.46
C GLU A 152 -1.09 10.79 -7.44
N GLY A 153 -1.30 12.11 -7.28
CA GLY A 153 -2.19 12.62 -6.23
C GLY A 153 -1.52 12.45 -4.87
N VAL A 154 -2.20 11.84 -3.89
CA VAL A 154 -1.59 11.39 -2.64
C VAL A 154 -1.12 9.92 -2.72
N GLY A 155 -1.12 9.33 -3.93
CA GLY A 155 -0.79 7.93 -4.24
C GLY A 155 -1.98 7.13 -4.78
N GLU A 156 -3.17 7.71 -4.78
CA GLU A 156 -4.43 7.05 -5.15
C GLU A 156 -4.71 7.05 -6.66
N LYS A 157 -4.08 7.95 -7.43
CA LYS A 157 -4.25 8.03 -8.88
C LYS A 157 -3.26 7.09 -9.56
N LEU A 158 -3.74 5.93 -9.94
CA LEU A 158 -2.90 4.84 -10.42
C LEU A 158 -3.00 4.68 -11.93
N SER A 159 -1.85 4.56 -12.58
CA SER A 159 -1.76 4.25 -14.00
C SER A 159 -0.72 3.16 -14.27
N ASN A 160 -0.99 2.37 -15.32
CA ASN A 160 -0.08 1.29 -15.71
C ASN A 160 1.19 1.85 -16.33
N ILE A 161 2.32 1.24 -16.02
CA ILE A 161 3.61 1.53 -16.64
C ILE A 161 4.18 0.25 -17.28
N LYS A 162 4.78 0.39 -18.46
CA LYS A 162 5.61 -0.68 -19.02
C LYS A 162 6.94 -0.70 -18.28
N PHE A 163 7.03 -1.54 -17.28
CA PHE A 163 8.22 -1.72 -16.48
C PHE A 163 8.83 -3.09 -16.78
N SER A 164 10.10 -3.12 -17.16
CA SER A 164 10.82 -4.35 -17.45
C SER A 164 12.10 -4.39 -16.64
N MET A 165 11.98 -4.69 -15.36
CA MET A 165 13.14 -4.96 -14.50
C MET A 165 13.07 -6.40 -14.02
N LYS A 166 14.11 -7.16 -14.31
CA LYS A 166 14.32 -8.49 -13.73
C LYS A 166 15.44 -8.36 -12.70
N GLY A 167 15.19 -8.79 -11.47
CA GLY A 167 16.19 -8.72 -10.41
C GLY A 167 15.61 -9.09 -9.05
N LEU A 168 16.47 -9.01 -8.04
CA LEU A 168 16.11 -9.19 -6.64
C LEU A 168 16.21 -7.84 -5.92
N PHE A 169 15.27 -7.57 -5.04
CA PHE A 169 15.36 -6.45 -4.11
C PHE A 169 15.98 -6.94 -2.80
N LEU A 170 17.09 -6.32 -2.39
CA LEU A 170 17.60 -6.46 -1.03
C LEU A 170 16.95 -5.37 -0.18
N ILE A 171 16.15 -5.78 0.79
CA ILE A 171 15.48 -4.86 1.73
C ILE A 171 16.30 -4.80 3.01
N VAL A 172 16.80 -3.62 3.34
CA VAL A 172 17.48 -3.35 4.61
C VAL A 172 16.53 -2.52 5.48
N THR A 173 16.19 -3.04 6.65
CA THR A 173 15.31 -2.35 7.63
C THR A 173 16.12 -2.07 8.89
N PRO A 174 16.68 -0.86 9.05
CA PRO A 174 17.35 -0.47 10.28
C PRO A 174 16.34 -0.42 11.44
N ASP A 175 16.83 -0.51 12.68
CA ASP A 175 15.99 -0.42 13.88
C ASP A 175 15.63 1.04 14.22
N VAL A 176 15.10 1.73 13.21
CA VAL A 176 14.65 3.13 13.29
C VAL A 176 13.22 3.21 12.82
N SER A 177 12.36 3.83 13.61
CA SER A 177 10.97 4.09 13.24
C SER A 177 10.80 5.55 12.83
N ILE A 178 10.42 5.79 11.58
CA ILE A 178 10.20 7.13 11.05
C ILE A 178 8.70 7.40 11.01
N ASP A 179 8.25 8.43 11.72
CA ASP A 179 6.88 8.91 11.63
C ASP A 179 6.64 9.63 10.30
N THR A 180 5.67 9.16 9.54
CA THR A 180 5.36 9.71 8.21
C THR A 180 4.96 11.18 8.27
N LYS A 181 4.19 11.60 9.30
CA LYS A 181 3.77 13.01 9.45
C LYS A 181 4.97 13.90 9.74
N TRP A 182 5.90 13.42 10.58
CA TRP A 182 7.15 14.10 10.83
C TRP A 182 7.93 14.27 9.52
N ALA A 183 8.15 13.21 8.75
CA ALA A 183 8.90 13.29 7.48
C ALA A 183 8.30 14.32 6.53
N TYR A 184 6.98 14.31 6.34
CA TYR A 184 6.28 15.34 5.54
C TYR A 184 6.43 16.75 6.12
N SER A 185 6.51 16.92 7.44
CA SER A 185 6.67 18.23 8.07
C SER A 185 8.03 18.84 7.82
N GLN A 186 9.08 18.02 7.64
CA GLN A 186 10.45 18.46 7.40
C GLN A 186 10.68 18.96 5.96
N ILE A 187 9.86 18.54 5.02
CA ILE A 187 10.04 18.82 3.59
C ILE A 187 9.61 20.23 3.17
N LYS A 188 8.96 21.00 4.03
CA LYS A 188 8.47 22.36 3.74
C LYS A 188 9.53 23.28 3.11
N ASN A 189 10.80 23.07 3.41
CA ASN A 189 11.91 23.90 2.95
C ASN A 189 12.53 23.41 1.61
N VAL A 190 12.12 22.24 1.12
CA VAL A 190 12.69 21.60 -0.08
C VAL A 190 11.83 21.87 -1.31
N LEU A 191 10.52 22.06 -1.13
CA LEU A 191 9.54 22.16 -2.22
C LEU A 191 9.64 23.46 -3.06
N ASP A 192 10.27 24.52 -2.57
CA ASP A 192 10.45 25.76 -3.34
C ASP A 192 11.35 25.61 -4.57
N LYS A 193 11.98 24.44 -4.73
CA LYS A 193 12.87 24.11 -5.86
C LYS A 193 12.36 22.97 -6.75
N ALA A 194 11.12 22.51 -6.54
CA ALA A 194 10.61 21.32 -7.19
C ALA A 194 10.43 21.49 -8.71
N VAL A 195 11.05 20.62 -9.47
CA VAL A 195 10.78 20.43 -10.90
C VAL A 195 9.36 19.85 -11.03
N PRO A 196 8.52 20.34 -11.96
CA PRO A 196 7.21 19.77 -12.18
C PRO A 196 7.31 18.24 -12.46
N ALA A 197 6.57 17.44 -11.71
CA ALA A 197 6.63 15.96 -11.78
C ALA A 197 6.25 15.43 -13.17
N THR A 198 5.38 16.12 -13.88
CA THR A 198 5.04 15.81 -15.28
C THR A 198 6.28 15.62 -16.15
N LYS A 199 7.33 16.41 -15.92
CA LYS A 199 8.59 16.24 -16.66
C LYS A 199 9.41 15.01 -16.25
N PHE A 200 9.26 14.52 -15.02
CA PHE A 200 10.04 13.39 -14.53
C PHE A 200 9.55 12.07 -15.15
N PHE A 201 8.23 11.81 -15.12
CA PHE A 201 7.67 10.59 -15.71
C PHE A 201 7.40 10.71 -17.21
N ASP A 202 7.10 11.91 -17.73
CA ASP A 202 6.97 12.15 -19.16
C ASP A 202 8.28 11.81 -19.91
N SER A 203 9.42 12.02 -19.27
CA SER A 203 10.71 11.60 -19.83
C SER A 203 10.87 10.08 -19.94
N PHE A 204 10.07 9.31 -19.19
CA PHE A 204 10.03 7.84 -19.19
C PHE A 204 8.76 7.26 -19.81
N SER A 205 7.75 8.08 -20.10
CA SER A 205 6.52 7.65 -20.75
C SER A 205 6.83 6.94 -22.08
N GLY A 206 6.41 5.68 -22.18
CA GLY A 206 6.68 4.85 -23.35
C GLY A 206 8.10 4.26 -23.44
N LYS A 207 9.02 4.59 -22.53
CA LYS A 207 10.34 3.97 -22.44
C LYS A 207 10.35 2.82 -21.45
N THR A 208 11.19 1.83 -21.70
CA THR A 208 11.44 0.75 -20.75
C THR A 208 12.31 1.29 -19.61
N VAL A 209 11.81 1.27 -18.39
CA VAL A 209 12.62 1.54 -17.20
C VAL A 209 13.51 0.33 -16.93
N ASN A 210 14.81 0.54 -16.82
CA ASN A 210 15.83 -0.48 -16.57
C ASN A 210 16.84 0.00 -15.53
N LEU A 211 17.78 -0.86 -15.15
CA LEU A 211 18.80 -0.55 -14.13
C LEU A 211 19.60 0.73 -14.44
N SER A 212 19.88 1.04 -15.71
CA SER A 212 20.65 2.24 -16.08
C SER A 212 19.86 3.53 -15.86
N THR A 213 18.53 3.45 -15.88
CA THR A 213 17.65 4.59 -15.63
C THR A 213 17.31 4.76 -14.16
N LEU A 214 17.49 3.73 -13.32
CA LEU A 214 17.18 3.79 -11.88
C LEU A 214 17.99 4.85 -11.13
N LYS A 215 19.21 5.15 -11.56
CA LYS A 215 20.05 6.20 -10.95
C LYS A 215 19.43 7.61 -10.99
N PHE A 216 18.39 7.82 -11.77
CA PHE A 216 17.64 9.08 -11.84
C PHE A 216 16.40 9.09 -10.93
N PHE A 217 16.10 7.96 -10.28
CA PHE A 217 14.95 7.84 -9.39
C PHE A 217 15.40 8.10 -7.95
N GLU A 218 15.25 9.33 -7.51
CA GLU A 218 15.52 9.73 -6.14
C GLU A 218 14.23 9.68 -5.32
N ASN A 219 14.36 9.46 -4.02
CA ASN A 219 13.28 9.60 -3.06
C ASN A 219 13.49 10.90 -2.29
N ASP A 220 12.61 11.87 -2.45
CA ASP A 220 12.76 13.20 -1.82
C ASP A 220 12.83 13.12 -0.28
N PHE A 221 12.29 12.06 0.33
CA PHE A 221 12.44 11.84 1.77
C PHE A 221 13.90 11.56 2.20
N GLU A 222 14.76 11.07 1.32
CA GLU A 222 16.17 10.84 1.62
C GLU A 222 16.86 12.12 2.07
N SER A 223 16.48 13.26 1.50
CA SER A 223 17.03 14.57 1.82
C SER A 223 16.79 15.02 3.26
N VAL A 224 15.78 14.48 3.93
CA VAL A 224 15.43 14.81 5.33
C VAL A 224 15.69 13.66 6.29
N VAL A 225 15.53 12.42 5.81
CA VAL A 225 15.71 11.23 6.65
C VAL A 225 17.18 10.93 6.90
N PHE A 226 18.00 10.86 5.86
CA PHE A 226 19.41 10.50 6.00
C PHE A 226 20.24 11.47 6.87
N PRO A 227 20.05 12.79 6.78
CA PRO A 227 20.75 13.72 7.69
C PRO A 227 20.30 13.58 9.15
N THR A 228 19.06 13.14 9.38
CA THR A 228 18.51 12.99 10.75
C THR A 228 18.89 11.64 11.37
N TYR A 229 19.03 10.61 10.55
CA TYR A 229 19.34 9.23 10.93
C TYR A 229 20.50 8.72 10.08
N PRO A 230 21.74 9.12 10.40
CA PRO A 230 22.92 8.86 9.55
C PRO A 230 23.46 7.42 9.66
N GLU A 231 22.85 6.53 10.46
CA GLU A 231 23.29 5.14 10.68
C GLU A 231 22.86 4.18 9.57
#